data_e52b87227d0aed8ccba1c69b308737f7
#
_entry.id   e52b87227d0aed8ccba1c69b308737f7
#
_cell.length_a   1.000
_cell.length_b   1.000
_cell.length_c   1.000
_cell.angle_alpha   90.00
_cell.angle_beta   90.00
_cell.angle_gamma   90.00
#
_symmetry.space_group_name_H-M   'P 1'
#
loop_
_entity.id
_entity.type
_entity.pdbx_description
1 polymer ?
#
loop_
_entity_poly.entity_id
_entity_poly.type
_entity_poly.pdbx_seq_one_letter_code
_entity_poly.pdbx_strand_id
1 'polypeptide(L)'
;MPRLFTAIEVPRSIADRLSMLRSGLSGARWIDPENYHITMRFIGDVDGATARDFTEALGELVTTPFTLKLSGLDSFGGNKPRTIFADIAPSPELESLQHSHEGAARMAGLRPERRNFRPHITIARLRGARPDAVAAYLQNAGLISETFTVTRFVLYSSRDSVGGGPYVIEAAYDLEDNEGDYYGGYEFDQPPLFGIEP
;
A
#
# COMPACT_ATOMS: atom_id res chain seq x y z
N MET A 1 10.00 20.64 -5.77
CA MET A 1 10.17 19.20 -6.04
C MET A 1 8.93 18.48 -5.54
N PRO A 2 8.36 17.51 -6.27
CA PRO A 2 7.21 16.77 -5.78
C PRO A 2 7.63 15.88 -4.61
N ARG A 3 6.79 15.84 -3.58
CA ARG A 3 7.00 14.95 -2.44
C ARG A 3 6.52 13.55 -2.81
N LEU A 4 7.44 12.58 -2.89
CA LEU A 4 7.18 11.22 -3.32
C LEU A 4 6.88 10.28 -2.16
N PHE A 5 6.05 9.27 -2.43
CA PHE A 5 5.81 8.13 -1.52
C PHE A 5 5.27 6.93 -2.31
N THR A 6 5.56 5.73 -1.85
CA THR A 6 4.96 4.51 -2.42
C THR A 6 3.74 4.09 -1.62
N ALA A 7 2.75 3.51 -2.29
CA ALA A 7 1.49 3.11 -1.66
C ALA A 7 0.81 1.96 -2.40
N ILE A 8 -0.09 1.28 -1.68
CA ILE A 8 -1.11 0.40 -2.25
C ILE A 8 -2.40 1.20 -2.39
N GLU A 9 -3.02 1.16 -3.55
CA GLU A 9 -4.32 1.76 -3.80
C GLU A 9 -5.42 0.96 -3.12
N VAL A 10 -6.43 1.66 -2.61
CA VAL A 10 -7.61 1.02 -2.04
C VAL A 10 -8.65 0.82 -3.14
N PRO A 11 -9.14 -0.41 -3.39
CA PRO A 11 -10.18 -0.66 -4.39
C PRO A 11 -11.43 0.19 -4.16
N ARG A 12 -12.08 0.60 -5.24
CA ARG A 12 -13.26 1.48 -5.20
C ARG A 12 -14.35 0.95 -4.27
N SER A 13 -14.63 -0.35 -4.28
CA SER A 13 -15.64 -0.97 -3.41
C SER A 13 -15.33 -0.76 -1.92
N ILE A 14 -14.06 -0.90 -1.53
CA ILE A 14 -13.59 -0.67 -0.16
C ILE A 14 -13.62 0.82 0.17
N ALA A 15 -13.18 1.68 -0.75
CA ALA A 15 -13.21 3.14 -0.57
C ALA A 15 -14.64 3.66 -0.37
N ASP A 16 -15.61 3.16 -1.14
CA ASP A 16 -17.02 3.50 -1.00
C ASP A 16 -17.57 3.05 0.37
N ARG A 17 -17.22 1.85 0.84
CA ARG A 17 -17.59 1.35 2.18
C ARG A 17 -17.02 2.24 3.29
N LEU A 18 -15.73 2.58 3.22
CA LEU A 18 -15.10 3.49 4.18
C LEU A 18 -15.69 4.89 4.14
N SER A 19 -16.14 5.36 2.96
CA SER A 19 -16.76 6.68 2.81
C SER A 19 -18.10 6.80 3.55
N MET A 20 -18.85 5.70 3.71
CA MET A 20 -20.11 5.68 4.47
C MET A 20 -19.93 5.94 5.96
N LEU A 21 -18.70 5.82 6.47
CA LEU A 21 -18.36 6.13 7.86
C LEU A 21 -18.21 7.62 8.13
N ARG A 22 -18.22 8.46 7.10
CA ARG A 22 -18.17 9.91 7.26
C ARG A 22 -19.39 10.36 8.06
N SER A 23 -19.13 11.10 9.11
CA SER A 23 -20.17 11.58 10.01
C SER A 23 -19.93 13.03 10.44
N GLY A 24 -20.80 13.58 11.27
CA GLY A 24 -20.70 14.92 11.84
C GLY A 24 -19.65 15.05 12.95
N LEU A 25 -18.56 14.30 12.95
CA LEU A 25 -17.51 14.41 13.96
C LEU A 25 -16.83 15.78 13.85
N SER A 26 -17.01 16.62 14.89
CA SER A 26 -16.43 17.96 14.94
C SER A 26 -14.90 17.91 14.89
N GLY A 27 -14.31 18.76 14.08
CA GLY A 27 -12.87 18.84 13.86
C GLY A 27 -12.33 17.79 12.88
N ALA A 28 -13.19 16.93 12.29
CA ALA A 28 -12.78 15.98 11.26
C ALA A 28 -12.80 16.62 9.86
N ARG A 29 -11.67 16.49 9.16
CA ARG A 29 -11.56 16.71 7.72
C ARG A 29 -11.44 15.34 7.05
N TRP A 30 -12.50 14.91 6.42
CA TRP A 30 -12.56 13.63 5.74
C TRP A 30 -11.72 13.66 4.47
N ILE A 31 -10.97 12.59 4.24
CA ILE A 31 -10.19 12.37 3.02
C ILE A 31 -11.13 11.90 1.92
N ASP A 32 -10.98 12.40 0.71
CA ASP A 32 -11.76 11.92 -0.42
C ASP A 32 -11.43 10.46 -0.74
N PRO A 33 -12.44 9.60 -1.00
CA PRO A 33 -12.24 8.16 -1.17
C PRO A 33 -11.24 7.80 -2.28
N GLU A 34 -11.13 8.61 -3.31
CA GLU A 34 -10.15 8.46 -4.39
C GLU A 34 -8.69 8.62 -3.94
N ASN A 35 -8.48 9.21 -2.75
CA ASN A 35 -7.17 9.40 -2.15
C ASN A 35 -6.87 8.40 -1.04
N TYR A 36 -7.72 7.39 -0.83
CA TYR A 36 -7.47 6.34 0.15
C TYR A 36 -6.35 5.42 -0.35
N HIS A 37 -5.36 5.19 0.51
CA HIS A 37 -4.20 4.35 0.20
C HIS A 37 -3.57 3.80 1.48
N ILE A 38 -2.78 2.75 1.34
CA ILE A 38 -1.87 2.27 2.38
C ILE A 38 -0.47 2.74 2.00
N THR A 39 0.11 3.65 2.77
CA THR A 39 1.48 4.11 2.52
C THR A 39 2.48 3.02 2.85
N MET A 40 3.37 2.70 1.91
CA MET A 40 4.46 1.74 2.09
C MET A 40 5.74 2.43 2.54
N ARG A 41 6.15 3.51 1.86
CA ARG A 41 7.38 4.23 2.16
C ARG A 41 7.26 5.71 1.76
N PHE A 42 7.49 6.61 2.70
CA PHE A 42 7.66 8.03 2.39
C PHE A 42 9.08 8.32 1.91
N ILE A 43 9.19 8.97 0.77
CA ILE A 43 10.47 9.36 0.16
C ILE A 43 10.77 10.83 0.48
N GLY A 44 9.74 11.68 0.44
CA GLY A 44 9.87 13.12 0.62
C GLY A 44 10.35 13.83 -0.65
N ASP A 45 10.93 15.00 -0.46
CA ASP A 45 11.46 15.81 -1.56
C ASP A 45 12.87 15.29 -1.92
N VAL A 46 13.04 14.82 -3.15
CA VAL A 46 14.31 14.31 -3.68
C VAL A 46 14.65 14.95 -5.01
N ASP A 47 15.93 14.92 -5.39
CA ASP A 47 16.36 15.34 -6.72
C ASP A 47 15.95 14.31 -7.79
N GLY A 48 16.06 14.72 -9.06
CA GLY A 48 15.63 13.90 -10.19
C GLY A 48 16.48 12.64 -10.41
N ALA A 49 17.75 12.60 -9.98
CA ALA A 49 18.59 11.42 -10.09
C ALA A 49 18.13 10.37 -9.08
N THR A 50 18.02 10.74 -7.80
CA THR A 50 17.51 9.88 -6.72
C THR A 50 16.10 9.37 -7.04
N ALA A 51 15.21 10.21 -7.61
CA ALA A 51 13.88 9.78 -8.02
C ALA A 51 13.91 8.69 -9.10
N ARG A 52 14.78 8.83 -10.12
CA ARG A 52 14.93 7.81 -11.18
C ARG A 52 15.50 6.51 -10.62
N ASP A 53 16.60 6.58 -9.86
CA ASP A 53 17.21 5.40 -9.26
C ASP A 53 16.24 4.63 -8.38
N PHE A 54 15.40 5.34 -7.63
CA PHE A 54 14.35 4.73 -6.82
C PHE A 54 13.25 4.09 -7.68
N THR A 55 12.80 4.77 -8.75
CA THR A 55 11.78 4.25 -9.67
C THR A 55 12.27 2.97 -10.37
N GLU A 56 13.55 2.94 -10.80
CA GLU A 56 14.17 1.74 -11.38
C GLU A 56 14.25 0.61 -10.35
N ALA A 57 14.74 0.88 -9.14
CA ALA A 57 14.81 -0.12 -8.07
C ALA A 57 13.44 -0.68 -7.66
N LEU A 58 12.36 0.11 -7.76
CA LEU A 58 11.00 -0.38 -7.55
C LEU A 58 10.55 -1.33 -8.67
N GLY A 59 10.97 -1.10 -9.91
CA GLY A 59 10.65 -1.96 -11.06
C GLY A 59 11.28 -3.35 -11.00
N GLU A 60 12.33 -3.54 -10.20
CA GLU A 60 12.98 -4.83 -9.98
C GLU A 60 12.32 -5.68 -8.87
N LEU A 61 11.29 -5.13 -8.20
CA LEU A 61 10.61 -5.86 -7.14
C LEU A 61 9.65 -6.90 -7.70
N VAL A 62 9.89 -8.16 -7.37
CA VAL A 62 9.03 -9.29 -7.72
C VAL A 62 8.23 -9.70 -6.49
N THR A 63 6.92 -9.65 -6.59
CA THR A 63 5.99 -10.03 -5.51
C THR A 63 4.68 -10.52 -6.13
N THR A 64 4.13 -11.60 -5.61
CA THR A 64 2.84 -12.13 -6.06
C THR A 64 1.67 -11.35 -5.44
N PRO A 65 0.49 -11.30 -6.10
CA PRO A 65 -0.72 -10.78 -5.51
C PRO A 65 -1.06 -11.44 -4.17
N PHE A 66 -1.57 -10.66 -3.22
CA PHE A 66 -1.95 -11.15 -1.89
C PHE A 66 -3.19 -10.44 -1.36
N THR A 67 -3.81 -11.02 -0.34
CA THR A 67 -5.06 -10.49 0.23
C THR A 67 -4.78 -9.73 1.52
N LEU A 68 -5.37 -8.53 1.64
CA LEU A 68 -5.39 -7.74 2.86
C LEU A 68 -6.79 -7.74 3.48
N LYS A 69 -6.82 -7.62 4.82
CA LYS A 69 -8.05 -7.54 5.60
C LYS A 69 -8.05 -6.27 6.46
N LEU A 70 -9.15 -5.53 6.40
CA LEU A 70 -9.43 -4.45 7.36
C LEU A 70 -9.81 -5.06 8.71
N SER A 71 -9.30 -4.49 9.82
CA SER A 71 -9.49 -5.01 11.18
C SER A 71 -10.16 -4.01 12.13
N GLY A 72 -10.84 -3.00 11.59
CA GLY A 72 -11.58 -2.00 12.36
C GLY A 72 -11.07 -0.58 12.14
N LEU A 73 -11.53 0.35 12.98
CA LEU A 73 -11.08 1.74 13.02
C LEU A 73 -10.30 2.03 14.28
N ASP A 74 -9.32 2.93 14.15
CA ASP A 74 -8.56 3.44 15.28
C ASP A 74 -8.13 4.90 15.03
N SER A 75 -7.45 5.52 15.99
CA SER A 75 -6.95 6.88 15.87
C SER A 75 -5.50 7.01 16.31
N PHE A 76 -4.75 7.88 15.64
CA PHE A 76 -3.43 8.31 16.10
C PHE A 76 -3.53 9.60 16.90
N GLY A 77 -2.65 9.72 17.91
CA GLY A 77 -2.48 10.93 18.70
C GLY A 77 -2.89 10.79 20.17
N GLY A 78 -3.43 9.66 20.61
CA GLY A 78 -3.82 9.41 22.01
C GLY A 78 -4.73 10.51 22.55
N ASN A 79 -4.31 11.20 23.63
CA ASN A 79 -5.06 12.29 24.25
C ASN A 79 -5.22 13.55 23.37
N LYS A 80 -4.58 13.61 22.21
CA LYS A 80 -4.74 14.65 21.19
C LYS A 80 -4.93 13.98 19.83
N PRO A 81 -6.13 13.43 19.55
CA PRO A 81 -6.37 12.69 18.32
C PRO A 81 -6.09 13.56 17.08
N ARG A 82 -5.37 13.01 16.11
CA ARG A 82 -4.95 13.74 14.90
C ARG A 82 -5.43 13.07 13.62
N THR A 83 -5.75 11.78 13.67
CA THR A 83 -6.09 10.99 12.49
C THR A 83 -7.04 9.89 12.89
N ILE A 84 -8.07 9.64 12.06
CA ILE A 84 -8.85 8.39 12.10
C ILE A 84 -8.42 7.58 10.88
N PHE A 85 -8.25 6.29 11.07
CA PHE A 85 -7.83 5.38 10.03
C PHE A 85 -8.51 4.02 10.16
N ALA A 86 -8.60 3.30 9.04
CA ALA A 86 -8.92 1.89 9.03
C ALA A 86 -7.62 1.10 9.21
N ASP A 87 -7.61 0.21 10.18
CA ASP A 87 -6.45 -0.63 10.51
C ASP A 87 -6.42 -1.86 9.59
N ILE A 88 -5.21 -2.32 9.29
CA ILE A 88 -4.98 -3.51 8.47
C ILE A 88 -4.53 -4.64 9.39
N ALA A 89 -5.17 -5.80 9.25
CA ALA A 89 -4.73 -6.99 9.98
C ALA A 89 -3.29 -7.36 9.61
N PRO A 90 -2.53 -7.98 10.53
CA PRO A 90 -1.17 -8.44 10.24
C PRO A 90 -1.12 -9.28 8.96
N SER A 91 -0.17 -8.98 8.07
CA SER A 91 0.07 -9.69 6.81
C SER A 91 1.57 -9.78 6.58
N PRO A 92 2.14 -11.01 6.63
CA PRO A 92 3.55 -11.22 6.31
C PRO A 92 3.93 -10.77 4.90
N GLU A 93 3.01 -10.90 3.93
CA GLU A 93 3.22 -10.48 2.54
C GLU A 93 3.35 -8.95 2.45
N LEU A 94 2.49 -8.22 3.17
CA LEU A 94 2.57 -6.76 3.23
C LEU A 94 3.84 -6.28 3.91
N GLU A 95 4.26 -6.93 4.99
CA GLU A 95 5.51 -6.63 5.68
C GLU A 95 6.72 -6.92 4.78
N SER A 96 6.71 -8.04 4.04
CA SER A 96 7.74 -8.40 3.07
C SER A 96 7.83 -7.34 1.96
N LEU A 97 6.71 -6.96 1.37
CA LEU A 97 6.67 -5.91 0.35
C LEU A 97 7.21 -4.58 0.90
N GLN A 98 6.86 -4.21 2.13
CA GLN A 98 7.38 -3.00 2.77
C GLN A 98 8.90 -3.05 2.95
N HIS A 99 9.44 -4.19 3.36
CA HIS A 99 10.89 -4.38 3.46
C HIS A 99 11.59 -4.26 2.11
N SER A 100 10.97 -4.74 1.03
CA SER A 100 11.47 -4.59 -0.34
C SER A 100 11.50 -3.13 -0.75
N HIS A 101 10.45 -2.34 -0.45
CA HIS A 101 10.44 -0.89 -0.68
C HIS A 101 11.53 -0.15 0.10
N GLU A 102 11.81 -0.57 1.35
CA GLU A 102 12.89 -0.02 2.15
C GLU A 102 14.26 -0.39 1.56
N GLY A 103 14.39 -1.60 0.99
CA GLY A 103 15.56 -2.04 0.23
C GLY A 103 15.82 -1.17 -1.00
N ALA A 104 14.80 -0.97 -1.84
CA ALA A 104 14.85 -0.10 -3.01
C ALA A 104 15.22 1.35 -2.63
N ALA A 105 14.65 1.87 -1.55
CA ALA A 105 14.98 3.20 -1.05
C ALA A 105 16.47 3.31 -0.65
N ARG A 106 17.02 2.30 0.00
CA ARG A 106 18.46 2.26 0.36
C ARG A 106 19.36 2.18 -0.87
N MET A 107 18.97 1.38 -1.88
CA MET A 107 19.72 1.30 -3.15
C MET A 107 19.78 2.65 -3.85
N ALA A 108 18.71 3.43 -3.80
CA ALA A 108 18.66 4.81 -4.32
C ALA A 108 19.33 5.85 -3.40
N GLY A 109 20.07 5.42 -2.36
CA GLY A 109 20.81 6.31 -1.45
C GLY A 109 19.94 7.03 -0.41
N LEU A 110 18.67 6.64 -0.25
CA LEU A 110 17.76 7.24 0.72
C LEU A 110 18.05 6.75 2.15
N ARG A 111 17.78 7.61 3.13
CA ARG A 111 17.95 7.25 4.54
C ARG A 111 16.87 6.26 4.97
N PRO A 112 17.20 5.29 5.85
CA PRO A 112 16.22 4.38 6.42
C PRO A 112 15.06 5.11 7.11
N GLU A 113 13.84 4.57 6.99
CA GLU A 113 12.69 5.05 7.77
C GLU A 113 12.89 4.65 9.25
N ARG A 114 12.71 5.61 10.13
CA ARG A 114 12.91 5.40 11.58
C ARG A 114 11.63 4.97 12.30
N ARG A 115 10.47 5.19 11.67
CA ARG A 115 9.18 4.87 12.29
C ARG A 115 8.84 3.41 12.00
N ASN A 116 8.29 2.74 12.99
CA ASN A 116 7.74 1.42 12.79
C ASN A 116 6.63 1.47 11.75
N PHE A 117 6.65 0.53 10.83
CA PHE A 117 5.60 0.35 9.85
C PHE A 117 4.31 -0.08 10.57
N ARG A 118 3.27 0.69 10.42
CA ARG A 118 1.90 0.36 10.84
C ARG A 118 0.98 0.61 9.66
N PRO A 119 0.60 -0.44 8.92
CA PRO A 119 -0.24 -0.31 7.74
C PRO A 119 -1.64 0.17 8.12
N HIS A 120 -2.13 1.21 7.44
CA HIS A 120 -3.44 1.79 7.70
C HIS A 120 -3.93 2.62 6.52
N ILE A 121 -5.26 2.81 6.44
CA ILE A 121 -5.89 3.71 5.48
C ILE A 121 -6.39 4.93 6.23
N THR A 122 -5.78 6.09 6.05
CA THR A 122 -6.25 7.34 6.66
C THR A 122 -7.58 7.76 6.04
N ILE A 123 -8.62 7.85 6.86
CA ILE A 123 -9.97 8.29 6.41
C ILE A 123 -10.33 9.72 6.83
N ALA A 124 -9.72 10.23 7.92
CA ALA A 124 -9.89 11.61 8.34
C ALA A 124 -8.63 12.18 9.01
N ARG A 125 -8.41 13.48 8.82
CA ARG A 125 -7.47 14.27 9.63
C ARG A 125 -8.27 15.06 10.67
N LEU A 126 -7.80 15.08 11.90
CA LEU A 126 -8.47 15.74 13.02
C LEU A 126 -7.75 17.03 13.42
N ARG A 127 -8.52 18.09 13.65
CA ARG A 127 -8.01 19.35 14.17
C ARG A 127 -8.93 19.83 15.29
N GLY A 128 -8.41 19.81 16.53
CA GLY A 128 -9.18 20.23 17.70
C GLY A 128 -10.35 19.30 18.07
N ALA A 129 -10.38 18.08 17.56
CA ALA A 129 -11.38 17.10 17.94
C ALA A 129 -11.18 16.68 19.41
N ARG A 130 -12.29 16.55 20.14
CA ARG A 130 -12.27 16.12 21.53
C ARG A 130 -12.03 14.60 21.62
N PRO A 131 -11.16 14.12 22.53
CA PRO A 131 -10.88 12.71 22.68
C PRO A 131 -12.11 11.83 22.95
N ASP A 132 -13.04 12.32 23.79
CA ASP A 132 -14.29 11.66 24.11
C ASP A 132 -15.22 11.51 22.89
N ALA A 133 -15.29 12.54 22.05
CA ALA A 133 -16.08 12.50 20.83
C ALA A 133 -15.48 11.51 19.80
N VAL A 134 -14.15 11.45 19.69
CA VAL A 134 -13.45 10.48 18.83
C VAL A 134 -13.65 9.05 19.36
N ALA A 135 -13.54 8.82 20.67
CA ALA A 135 -13.79 7.51 21.27
C ALA A 135 -15.23 7.04 21.02
N ALA A 136 -16.22 7.91 21.23
CA ALA A 136 -17.62 7.61 20.94
C ALA A 136 -17.84 7.31 19.45
N TYR A 137 -17.20 8.08 18.55
CA TYR A 137 -17.26 7.81 17.12
C TYR A 137 -16.72 6.40 16.78
N LEU A 138 -15.54 6.04 17.28
CA LEU A 138 -14.91 4.73 17.02
C LEU A 138 -15.76 3.57 17.54
N GLN A 139 -16.39 3.72 18.70
CA GLN A 139 -17.31 2.72 19.28
C GLN A 139 -18.58 2.53 18.43
N ASN A 140 -19.12 3.60 17.87
CA ASN A 140 -20.36 3.57 17.10
C ASN A 140 -20.17 3.22 15.61
N ALA A 141 -18.94 3.31 15.07
CA ALA A 141 -18.66 3.04 13.67
C ALA A 141 -18.83 1.56 13.28
N GLY A 142 -18.93 0.66 14.26
CA GLY A 142 -19.10 -0.77 14.05
C GLY A 142 -17.82 -1.49 13.63
N LEU A 143 -17.95 -2.81 13.48
CA LEU A 143 -16.84 -3.65 13.00
C LEU A 143 -16.73 -3.55 11.48
N ILE A 144 -15.58 -3.15 11.00
CA ILE A 144 -15.21 -3.21 9.58
C ILE A 144 -14.31 -4.41 9.41
N SER A 145 -14.71 -5.36 8.58
CA SER A 145 -13.96 -6.58 8.28
C SER A 145 -14.13 -6.90 6.82
N GLU A 146 -13.51 -6.08 5.98
CA GLU A 146 -13.50 -6.23 4.52
C GLU A 146 -12.17 -6.79 4.07
N THR A 147 -12.15 -7.52 2.97
CA THR A 147 -10.94 -8.04 2.36
C THR A 147 -10.82 -7.56 0.92
N PHE A 148 -9.60 -7.39 0.45
CA PHE A 148 -9.31 -7.11 -0.95
C PHE A 148 -7.96 -7.66 -1.37
N THR A 149 -7.83 -7.96 -2.65
CA THR A 149 -6.56 -8.42 -3.23
C THR A 149 -5.73 -7.22 -3.68
N VAL A 150 -4.46 -7.24 -3.30
CA VAL A 150 -3.45 -6.31 -3.78
C VAL A 150 -2.85 -6.91 -5.05
N THR A 151 -3.00 -6.23 -6.16
CA THR A 151 -2.48 -6.65 -7.48
C THR A 151 -1.40 -5.70 -8.01
N ARG A 152 -1.22 -4.54 -7.37
CA ARG A 152 -0.20 -3.57 -7.74
C ARG A 152 0.12 -2.61 -6.58
N PHE A 153 1.24 -1.95 -6.68
CA PHE A 153 1.57 -0.76 -5.89
C PHE A 153 1.94 0.41 -6.81
N VAL A 154 1.96 1.60 -6.26
CA VAL A 154 2.19 2.83 -7.04
C VAL A 154 3.21 3.74 -6.36
N LEU A 155 3.90 4.54 -7.17
CA LEU A 155 4.66 5.69 -6.75
C LEU A 155 3.78 6.93 -6.93
N TYR A 156 3.45 7.58 -5.85
CA TYR A 156 2.69 8.83 -5.83
C TYR A 156 3.58 10.05 -5.67
N SER A 157 3.15 11.14 -6.29
CA SER A 157 3.59 12.49 -5.90
C SER A 157 2.45 13.28 -5.28
N SER A 158 2.78 14.06 -4.25
CA SER A 158 1.88 15.07 -3.71
C SER A 158 2.35 16.45 -4.15
N ARG A 159 1.66 17.01 -5.13
CA ARG A 159 1.84 18.41 -5.55
C ARG A 159 0.85 19.25 -4.75
N ASP A 160 1.34 20.23 -4.00
CA ASP A 160 0.53 21.25 -3.31
C ASP A 160 -0.58 20.73 -2.37
N SER A 161 -0.52 19.44 -1.98
CA SER A 161 -1.52 18.89 -1.09
C SER A 161 -1.21 19.24 0.37
N VAL A 162 -2.18 19.83 1.07
CA VAL A 162 -2.15 20.03 2.53
C VAL A 162 -2.43 18.72 3.30
N GLY A 163 -2.03 17.57 2.74
CA GLY A 163 -2.29 16.23 3.29
C GLY A 163 -3.71 15.72 3.00
N GLY A 164 -3.82 14.65 2.24
CA GLY A 164 -5.08 14.01 1.87
C GLY A 164 -5.47 14.14 0.39
N GLY A 165 -4.52 14.41 -0.47
CA GLY A 165 -4.69 14.52 -1.91
C GLY A 165 -4.96 15.93 -2.43
N PRO A 166 -5.11 16.10 -3.73
CA PRO A 166 -4.97 15.02 -4.73
C PRO A 166 -3.54 14.50 -4.85
N TYR A 167 -3.41 13.21 -5.15
CA TYR A 167 -2.14 12.56 -5.45
C TYR A 167 -2.07 12.21 -6.94
N VAL A 168 -0.88 12.26 -7.50
CA VAL A 168 -0.63 11.89 -8.91
C VAL A 168 0.18 10.60 -8.94
N ILE A 169 -0.27 9.61 -9.71
CA ILE A 169 0.50 8.39 -9.97
C ILE A 169 1.62 8.75 -10.93
N GLU A 170 2.86 8.63 -10.47
CA GLU A 170 4.06 8.83 -11.29
C GLU A 170 4.50 7.51 -11.96
N ALA A 171 4.29 6.37 -11.27
CA ALA A 171 4.52 5.03 -11.80
C ALA A 171 3.62 4.01 -11.09
N ALA A 172 3.27 2.93 -11.80
CA ALA A 172 2.53 1.80 -11.25
C ALA A 172 3.29 0.51 -11.56
N TYR A 173 3.25 -0.44 -10.62
CA TYR A 173 3.99 -1.70 -10.67
C TYR A 173 3.02 -2.83 -10.34
N ASP A 174 2.71 -3.65 -11.33
CA ASP A 174 1.84 -4.80 -11.15
C ASP A 174 2.58 -5.90 -10.37
N LEU A 175 1.88 -6.59 -9.49
CA LEU A 175 2.38 -7.77 -8.82
C LEU A 175 2.18 -8.95 -9.77
N GLU A 176 3.25 -9.69 -10.05
CA GLU A 176 3.22 -10.79 -10.98
C GLU A 176 2.68 -12.05 -10.31
N ASP A 177 1.67 -12.68 -10.89
CA ASP A 177 1.34 -14.04 -10.57
C ASP A 177 2.53 -14.91 -10.99
N ASN A 178 3.21 -15.48 -10.01
CA ASN A 178 4.25 -16.44 -10.23
C ASN A 178 3.59 -17.80 -10.60
N GLU A 179 2.72 -17.78 -11.63
CA GLU A 179 2.42 -18.99 -12.38
C GLU A 179 3.73 -19.34 -13.06
N GLY A 180 4.54 -20.12 -12.33
CA GLY A 180 5.79 -20.64 -12.84
C GLY A 180 5.53 -21.16 -14.24
N ASP A 181 6.34 -20.74 -15.18
CA ASP A 181 6.61 -21.44 -16.40
C ASP A 181 7.02 -22.87 -16.03
N TYR A 182 6.02 -23.70 -15.74
CA TYR A 182 6.11 -25.13 -15.86
C TYR A 182 6.21 -25.39 -17.36
N TYR A 183 7.35 -25.07 -17.94
CA TYR A 183 7.74 -25.69 -19.19
C TYR A 183 7.87 -27.18 -18.88
N GLY A 184 6.70 -27.81 -18.96
CA GLY A 184 6.55 -29.24 -18.98
C GLY A 184 7.41 -29.83 -20.08
N GLY A 185 8.13 -30.83 -19.67
CA GLY A 185 8.42 -31.96 -20.51
C GLY A 185 9.26 -31.67 -21.75
N TYR A 186 10.58 -31.68 -21.60
CA TYR A 186 11.40 -32.21 -22.65
C TYR A 186 11.05 -33.70 -22.75
N GLU A 187 10.14 -34.04 -23.64
CA GLU A 187 10.03 -35.38 -24.21
C GLU A 187 11.35 -35.64 -24.91
N PHE A 188 12.20 -36.42 -24.26
CA PHE A 188 13.35 -37.01 -24.93
C PHE A 188 12.80 -38.03 -25.92
N ASP A 189 12.68 -37.62 -27.17
CA ASP A 189 12.45 -38.51 -28.31
C ASP A 189 13.68 -39.42 -28.39
N GLN A 190 13.49 -40.71 -28.00
CA GLN A 190 14.52 -41.72 -28.11
C GLN A 190 14.69 -42.05 -29.59
N PRO A 191 15.90 -42.03 -30.14
CA PRO A 191 16.12 -42.46 -31.51
C PRO A 191 15.87 -43.98 -31.62
N PRO A 192 15.33 -44.44 -32.76
CA PRO A 192 15.02 -45.84 -32.95
C PRO A 192 16.29 -46.72 -32.96
N LEU A 193 16.26 -47.79 -32.18
CA LEU A 193 17.26 -48.83 -32.19
C LEU A 193 17.34 -49.47 -33.60
N PHE A 194 18.46 -49.27 -34.27
CA PHE A 194 18.74 -49.98 -35.50
C PHE A 194 18.87 -51.48 -35.20
N GLY A 195 17.94 -52.27 -35.76
CA GLY A 195 18.06 -53.69 -35.82
C GLY A 195 19.22 -54.12 -36.74
N ILE A 196 20.07 -54.95 -36.17
CA ILE A 196 21.03 -55.71 -36.97
C ILE A 196 20.36 -57.05 -37.28
N GLU A 197 20.15 -57.34 -38.52
CA GLU A 197 19.88 -58.72 -39.00
C GLU A 197 20.89 -59.10 -40.03
N PRO A 198 21.01 -60.43 -40.32
CA PRO A 198 22.16 -61.23 -40.08
C PRO A 198 23.11 -61.28 -41.26
#